data_d95237d002d6a4d5a4c63e9ebc7165c0
#
_entry.id   d95237d002d6a4d5a4c63e9ebc7165c0
#
_cell.length_a   1.000
_cell.length_b   1.000
_cell.length_c   1.000
_cell.angle_alpha   90.00
_cell.angle_beta   90.00
_cell.angle_gamma   90.00
#
_symmetry.space_group_name_H-M   'P 1'
#
loop_
_entity.id
_entity.type
_entity.pdbx_description
1 polymer ?
#
loop_
_entity_poly.entity_id
_entity_poly.type
_entity_poly.pdbx_seq_one_letter_code
_entity_poly.pdbx_strand_id
1 'polypeptide(L)'
;MPPGSEADATPTVRARRIEGAGTVEVFFQITPGSTRDDQRCQFASLAVQAEQALLAHGLAPTNIVCGWVHFAKAPTWDWRETLASAWQATGPLPVSAIVQPPAAPFCLCTLQFHAVRSARQSGVWYGNSHRPAAATVLRGGARHLRLMSITPRTDLRSSADVVDMTYDMLAQAGHALTDRGLGFTDVVRTWIYVRDIEHNYGFVNQARNRFFEEQHLVRLPASTCVEGALSGAAAPVAMDLYAVSAKADVGVQAIAPGPMAEASSYGSAFARGSQIVEPGRKTLYISGTASIDAQGAVVAVGDIRGQLNCMFDNLNGLLAKTGMDLADVVSATAYLKQSEYFRDFLQAASAHGLSAETPTAVVVADICRPEWLCEIEVCAVQTTPEA
;
A
#
# COMPACT_ATOMS: atom_id res chain seq x y z
N MET A 1 40.39 20.94 -0.88
CA MET A 1 40.18 19.53 -1.19
C MET A 1 39.22 19.46 -2.39
N PRO A 2 39.51 18.71 -3.46
CA PRO A 2 38.55 18.58 -4.56
C PRO A 2 37.32 17.84 -4.03
N PRO A 3 36.08 18.17 -4.51
CA PRO A 3 34.89 17.44 -4.16
C PRO A 3 35.08 15.99 -4.66
N GLY A 4 34.97 15.05 -3.74
CA GLY A 4 35.03 13.63 -4.07
C GLY A 4 34.01 13.33 -5.17
N SER A 5 34.39 12.49 -6.11
CA SER A 5 33.54 11.90 -7.13
C SER A 5 32.42 11.12 -6.41
N GLU A 6 31.26 11.73 -6.23
CA GLU A 6 30.04 10.99 -5.95
C GLU A 6 29.78 10.13 -7.21
N ALA A 7 30.14 8.88 -7.13
CA ALA A 7 29.82 7.89 -8.14
C ALA A 7 28.29 7.85 -8.30
N ASP A 8 27.81 7.76 -9.52
CA ASP A 8 26.41 7.43 -9.79
C ASP A 8 26.06 6.20 -8.99
N ALA A 9 25.25 6.38 -7.93
CA ALA A 9 24.85 5.28 -7.08
C ALA A 9 24.00 4.32 -7.90
N THR A 10 24.29 3.03 -7.83
CA THR A 10 23.46 2.00 -8.48
C THR A 10 22.06 2.02 -7.87
N PRO A 11 20.98 1.87 -8.68
CA PRO A 11 19.64 1.72 -8.13
C PRO A 11 19.58 0.63 -7.07
N THR A 12 18.88 0.90 -5.98
CA THR A 12 18.72 -0.10 -4.91
C THR A 12 17.45 -0.89 -5.18
N VAL A 13 17.59 -2.21 -5.33
CA VAL A 13 16.48 -3.15 -5.45
C VAL A 13 16.43 -3.99 -4.17
N ARG A 14 15.31 -3.93 -3.46
CA ARG A 14 14.99 -4.84 -2.35
C ARG A 14 13.89 -5.77 -2.77
N ALA A 15 14.05 -7.05 -2.47
CA ALA A 15 13.09 -8.07 -2.84
C ALA A 15 12.90 -9.10 -1.71
N ARG A 16 11.67 -9.47 -1.44
CA ARG A 16 11.32 -10.58 -0.54
C ARG A 16 10.55 -11.61 -1.35
N ARG A 17 11.11 -12.82 -1.47
CA ARG A 17 10.55 -13.94 -2.21
C ARG A 17 9.89 -14.92 -1.26
N ILE A 18 8.66 -15.31 -1.60
CA ILE A 18 7.85 -16.30 -0.89
C ILE A 18 7.48 -17.39 -1.89
N GLU A 19 7.67 -18.64 -1.49
CA GLU A 19 7.26 -19.81 -2.27
C GLU A 19 6.36 -20.70 -1.43
N GLY A 20 5.36 -21.29 -2.07
CA GLY A 20 4.44 -22.24 -1.43
C GLY A 20 3.15 -22.41 -2.22
N ALA A 21 2.46 -23.53 -1.99
CA ALA A 21 1.16 -23.84 -2.61
C ALA A 21 1.12 -23.64 -4.14
N GLY A 22 2.22 -23.95 -4.85
CA GLY A 22 2.33 -23.79 -6.31
C GLY A 22 2.40 -22.34 -6.78
N THR A 23 2.74 -21.41 -5.89
CA THR A 23 2.94 -19.99 -6.20
C THR A 23 4.36 -19.55 -5.90
N VAL A 24 4.86 -18.62 -6.72
CA VAL A 24 6.04 -17.80 -6.46
C VAL A 24 5.59 -16.36 -6.37
N GLU A 25 5.85 -15.73 -5.25
CA GLU A 25 5.50 -14.33 -5.01
C GLU A 25 6.75 -13.55 -4.65
N VAL A 26 6.89 -12.35 -5.18
CA VAL A 26 7.98 -11.46 -4.82
C VAL A 26 7.45 -10.05 -4.62
N PHE A 27 7.80 -9.48 -3.50
CA PHE A 27 7.57 -8.09 -3.15
C PHE A 27 8.83 -7.30 -3.45
N PHE A 28 8.70 -6.20 -4.16
CA PHE A 28 9.82 -5.38 -4.59
C PHE A 28 9.68 -3.95 -4.11
N GLN A 29 10.81 -3.33 -3.82
CA GLN A 29 10.94 -1.89 -3.67
C GLN A 29 12.21 -1.45 -4.39
N ILE A 30 12.10 -0.44 -5.26
CA ILE A 30 13.18 0.08 -6.08
C ILE A 30 13.30 1.58 -5.88
N THR A 31 14.51 2.04 -5.54
CA THR A 31 14.89 3.44 -5.46
C THR A 31 15.90 3.77 -6.56
N PRO A 32 15.82 4.97 -7.18
CA PRO A 32 16.78 5.36 -8.21
C PRO A 32 18.20 5.47 -7.65
N GLY A 33 19.18 5.16 -8.48
CA GLY A 33 20.58 5.28 -8.12
C GLY A 33 21.15 6.67 -8.39
N SER A 34 20.65 7.37 -9.42
CA SER A 34 21.17 8.68 -9.79
C SER A 34 20.52 9.78 -8.96
N THR A 35 21.37 10.61 -8.34
CA THR A 35 20.95 11.79 -7.56
C THR A 35 20.90 13.07 -8.41
N ARG A 36 21.33 13.01 -9.66
CA ARG A 36 21.47 14.18 -10.56
C ARG A 36 20.38 14.26 -11.62
N ASP A 37 19.69 13.15 -11.86
CA ASP A 37 18.66 13.06 -12.88
C ASP A 37 17.37 13.76 -12.46
N ASP A 38 16.64 14.26 -13.44
CA ASP A 38 15.28 14.72 -13.23
C ASP A 38 14.33 13.55 -12.94
N GLN A 39 13.13 13.85 -12.48
CA GLN A 39 12.13 12.83 -12.09
C GLN A 39 11.78 11.87 -13.23
N ARG A 40 11.76 12.33 -14.48
CA ARG A 40 11.46 11.49 -15.65
C ARG A 40 12.57 10.49 -15.92
N CYS A 41 13.82 10.95 -15.89
CA CYS A 41 14.99 10.08 -16.06
C CYS A 41 15.12 9.05 -14.91
N GLN A 42 14.92 9.48 -13.66
CA GLN A 42 14.89 8.57 -12.53
C GLN A 42 13.80 7.50 -12.72
N PHE A 43 12.60 7.91 -13.12
CA PHE A 43 11.49 6.98 -13.33
C PHE A 43 11.74 6.01 -14.49
N ALA A 44 12.30 6.44 -15.61
CA ALA A 44 12.66 5.55 -16.71
C ALA A 44 13.70 4.50 -16.26
N SER A 45 14.68 4.90 -15.45
CA SER A 45 15.64 3.98 -14.84
C SER A 45 14.96 2.96 -13.92
N LEU A 46 14.02 3.39 -13.07
CA LEU A 46 13.24 2.49 -12.22
C LEU A 46 12.45 1.46 -13.03
N ALA A 47 11.84 1.86 -14.14
CA ALA A 47 11.06 0.96 -15.00
C ALA A 47 11.93 -0.16 -15.57
N VAL A 48 13.13 0.16 -16.04
CA VAL A 48 14.12 -0.81 -16.56
C VAL A 48 14.61 -1.73 -15.43
N GLN A 49 14.96 -1.17 -14.27
CA GLN A 49 15.43 -1.96 -13.13
C GLN A 49 14.34 -2.92 -12.61
N ALA A 50 13.08 -2.51 -12.65
CA ALA A 50 11.96 -3.37 -12.26
C ALA A 50 11.82 -4.58 -13.19
N GLU A 51 11.96 -4.40 -14.50
CA GLU A 51 11.97 -5.53 -15.45
C GLU A 51 13.12 -6.48 -15.18
N GLN A 52 14.34 -5.95 -15.01
CA GLN A 52 15.51 -6.77 -14.68
C GLN A 52 15.35 -7.53 -13.37
N ALA A 53 14.81 -6.88 -12.34
CA ALA A 53 14.52 -7.52 -11.05
C ALA A 53 13.49 -8.65 -11.19
N LEU A 54 12.41 -8.45 -11.96
CA LEU A 54 11.43 -9.49 -12.25
C LEU A 54 12.10 -10.70 -12.93
N LEU A 55 12.87 -10.46 -14.00
CA LEU A 55 13.57 -11.51 -14.74
C LEU A 55 14.54 -12.28 -13.86
N ALA A 56 15.28 -11.62 -12.98
CA ALA A 56 16.19 -12.27 -12.02
C ALA A 56 15.48 -13.22 -11.06
N HIS A 57 14.19 -13.01 -10.80
CA HIS A 57 13.34 -13.89 -9.99
C HIS A 57 12.50 -14.88 -10.81
N GLY A 58 12.71 -14.97 -12.13
CA GLY A 58 11.97 -15.85 -13.03
C GLY A 58 10.52 -15.39 -13.23
N LEU A 59 10.27 -14.10 -13.12
CA LEU A 59 8.97 -13.43 -13.29
C LEU A 59 9.00 -12.53 -14.53
N ALA A 60 7.83 -12.11 -14.98
CA ALA A 60 7.64 -11.18 -16.07
C ALA A 60 6.70 -10.03 -15.63
N PRO A 61 6.65 -8.90 -16.33
CA PRO A 61 5.73 -7.81 -16.01
C PRO A 61 4.25 -8.24 -15.95
N THR A 62 3.86 -9.25 -16.69
CA THR A 62 2.51 -9.86 -16.65
C THR A 62 2.20 -10.57 -15.32
N ASN A 63 3.19 -10.79 -14.46
CA ASN A 63 3.00 -11.34 -13.13
C ASN A 63 2.73 -10.25 -12.07
N ILE A 64 2.84 -8.95 -12.40
CA ILE A 64 2.56 -7.87 -11.47
C ILE A 64 1.06 -7.85 -11.15
N VAL A 65 0.73 -7.90 -9.87
CA VAL A 65 -0.66 -7.90 -9.38
C VAL A 65 -1.08 -6.59 -8.75
N CYS A 66 -0.13 -5.81 -8.25
CA CYS A 66 -0.32 -4.43 -7.83
C CYS A 66 1.03 -3.71 -7.71
N GLY A 67 1.01 -2.40 -7.82
CA GLY A 67 2.19 -1.58 -7.60
C GLY A 67 1.84 -0.12 -7.30
N TRP A 68 2.79 0.57 -6.70
CA TRP A 68 2.72 1.98 -6.35
C TRP A 68 3.97 2.70 -6.82
N VAL A 69 3.77 3.74 -7.61
CA VAL A 69 4.81 4.72 -7.90
C VAL A 69 4.54 5.96 -7.07
N HIS A 70 5.48 6.32 -6.22
CA HIS A 70 5.44 7.57 -5.50
C HIS A 70 6.28 8.60 -6.24
N PHE A 71 5.69 9.75 -6.55
CA PHE A 71 6.34 10.85 -7.23
C PHE A 71 6.49 12.07 -6.32
N ALA A 72 7.63 12.73 -6.39
CA ALA A 72 7.86 13.99 -5.68
C ALA A 72 6.92 15.10 -6.17
N LYS A 73 6.58 15.10 -7.45
CA LYS A 73 5.62 16.01 -8.09
C LYS A 73 4.81 15.26 -9.12
N ALA A 74 3.59 15.74 -9.38
CA ALA A 74 2.77 15.20 -10.47
C ALA A 74 3.56 15.21 -11.79
N PRO A 75 3.75 14.07 -12.46
CA PRO A 75 4.45 14.02 -13.73
C PRO A 75 3.66 14.77 -14.81
N THR A 76 4.37 15.54 -15.63
CA THR A 76 3.82 16.27 -16.79
C THR A 76 3.91 15.45 -18.08
N TRP A 77 4.41 14.22 -18.01
CA TRP A 77 4.50 13.25 -19.10
C TRP A 77 3.63 12.02 -18.82
N ASP A 78 3.37 11.20 -19.85
CA ASP A 78 2.67 9.93 -19.65
C ASP A 78 3.61 8.88 -19.02
N TRP A 79 3.52 8.73 -17.71
CA TRP A 79 4.28 7.74 -16.95
C TRP A 79 3.84 6.31 -17.27
N ARG A 80 2.57 6.09 -17.65
CA ARG A 80 2.05 4.77 -18.02
C ARG A 80 2.67 4.29 -19.31
N GLU A 81 2.84 5.18 -20.29
CA GLU A 81 3.54 4.88 -21.53
C GLU A 81 5.00 4.50 -21.26
N THR A 82 5.67 5.20 -20.34
CA THR A 82 7.05 4.86 -19.93
C THR A 82 7.14 3.46 -19.35
N LEU A 83 6.25 3.07 -18.43
CA LEU A 83 6.20 1.72 -17.90
C LEU A 83 5.82 0.69 -18.96
N ALA A 84 4.79 0.95 -19.75
CA ALA A 84 4.32 0.04 -20.78
C ALA A 84 5.41 -0.23 -21.82
N SER A 85 6.17 0.79 -22.21
CA SER A 85 7.30 0.66 -23.12
C SER A 85 8.43 -0.19 -22.51
N ALA A 86 8.85 0.11 -21.28
CA ALA A 86 9.91 -0.64 -20.59
C ALA A 86 9.52 -2.11 -20.36
N TRP A 87 8.26 -2.37 -20.02
CA TRP A 87 7.75 -3.70 -19.68
C TRP A 87 7.10 -4.43 -20.85
N GLN A 88 7.13 -3.87 -22.05
CA GLN A 88 6.50 -4.41 -23.26
C GLN A 88 5.02 -4.81 -23.02
N ALA A 89 4.34 -4.03 -22.18
CA ALA A 89 2.97 -4.32 -21.77
C ALA A 89 1.97 -3.80 -22.81
N THR A 90 1.00 -4.63 -23.18
CA THR A 90 -0.02 -4.29 -24.20
C THR A 90 -1.32 -3.74 -23.63
N GLY A 91 -1.38 -3.51 -22.30
CA GLY A 91 -2.57 -3.02 -21.61
C GLY A 91 -2.26 -2.24 -20.32
N PRO A 92 -3.30 -1.69 -19.66
CA PRO A 92 -3.11 -0.93 -18.44
C PRO A 92 -2.55 -1.80 -17.31
N LEU A 93 -1.50 -1.32 -16.67
CA LEU A 93 -0.84 -2.02 -15.57
C LEU A 93 -1.60 -1.78 -14.25
N PRO A 94 -1.64 -2.76 -13.34
CA PRO A 94 -2.24 -2.60 -12.01
C PRO A 94 -1.29 -1.80 -11.09
N VAL A 95 -1.02 -0.56 -11.47
CA VAL A 95 -0.10 0.35 -10.78
C VAL A 95 -0.80 1.69 -10.55
N SER A 96 -0.78 2.14 -9.30
CA SER A 96 -1.21 3.48 -8.91
C SER A 96 -0.02 4.43 -8.81
N ALA A 97 -0.10 5.59 -9.44
CA ALA A 97 0.89 6.64 -9.30
C ALA A 97 0.37 7.72 -8.35
N ILE A 98 1.09 7.93 -7.28
CA ILE A 98 0.69 8.78 -6.17
C ILE A 98 1.68 9.94 -6.05
N VAL A 99 1.16 11.14 -5.88
CA VAL A 99 1.98 12.31 -5.58
C VAL A 99 2.22 12.32 -4.07
N GLN A 100 3.35 11.73 -3.69
CA GLN A 100 3.89 11.63 -2.33
C GLN A 100 5.41 11.60 -2.47
N PRO A 101 6.15 12.66 -2.11
CA PRO A 101 7.59 12.69 -2.27
C PRO A 101 8.27 11.53 -1.52
N PRO A 102 9.22 10.80 -2.14
CA PRO A 102 10.10 9.92 -1.38
C PRO A 102 10.86 10.71 -0.31
N ALA A 103 10.98 10.13 0.90
CA ALA A 103 11.68 10.80 2.00
C ALA A 103 13.22 10.71 1.88
N ALA A 104 13.74 9.77 1.10
CA ALA A 104 15.17 9.62 0.87
C ALA A 104 15.73 10.83 0.10
N PRO A 105 16.88 11.40 0.51
CA PRO A 105 17.49 12.56 -0.15
C PRO A 105 17.69 12.31 -1.65
N PHE A 106 17.42 13.33 -2.47
CA PHE A 106 17.60 13.34 -3.94
C PHE A 106 16.74 12.32 -4.70
N CYS A 107 15.89 11.57 -4.05
CA CYS A 107 14.96 10.64 -4.64
C CYS A 107 13.69 11.39 -5.07
N LEU A 108 13.40 11.42 -6.36
CA LEU A 108 12.23 12.11 -6.93
C LEU A 108 11.07 11.15 -7.27
N CYS A 109 11.34 9.85 -7.27
CA CYS A 109 10.33 8.82 -7.38
C CYS A 109 10.82 7.51 -6.77
N THR A 110 9.90 6.63 -6.39
CA THR A 110 10.20 5.26 -5.97
C THR A 110 9.09 4.33 -6.44
N LEU A 111 9.43 3.07 -6.69
CA LEU A 111 8.50 2.06 -7.17
C LEU A 111 8.45 0.90 -6.20
N GLN A 112 7.25 0.57 -5.74
CA GLN A 112 6.97 -0.62 -4.95
C GLN A 112 5.94 -1.47 -5.69
N PHE A 113 6.14 -2.79 -5.78
CA PHE A 113 5.18 -3.65 -6.44
C PHE A 113 5.26 -5.10 -5.95
N HIS A 114 4.17 -5.81 -6.18
CA HIS A 114 4.02 -7.22 -5.87
C HIS A 114 3.75 -8.00 -7.14
N ALA A 115 4.54 -9.05 -7.39
CA ALA A 115 4.40 -9.93 -8.53
C ALA A 115 4.14 -11.36 -8.07
N VAL A 116 3.24 -12.07 -8.77
CA VAL A 116 2.80 -13.43 -8.44
C VAL A 116 2.80 -14.27 -9.70
N ARG A 117 3.49 -15.41 -9.66
CA ARG A 117 3.36 -16.49 -10.65
C ARG A 117 2.70 -17.67 -9.97
N SER A 118 1.52 -18.07 -10.48
CA SER A 118 0.78 -19.22 -10.00
C SER A 118 0.79 -20.30 -11.08
N ALA A 119 0.90 -21.58 -10.68
CA ALA A 119 0.77 -22.72 -11.55
C ALA A 119 -0.67 -22.88 -12.09
N ARG A 120 -1.67 -22.31 -11.37
CA ARG A 120 -3.07 -22.23 -11.81
C ARG A 120 -3.32 -20.80 -12.27
N GLN A 121 -3.70 -20.65 -13.53
CA GLN A 121 -3.93 -19.39 -14.24
C GLN A 121 -4.22 -18.17 -13.36
N SER A 122 -3.28 -17.22 -13.33
CA SER A 122 -3.51 -15.85 -12.90
C SER A 122 -3.86 -15.04 -14.16
N GLY A 123 -5.00 -14.37 -14.16
CA GLY A 123 -5.34 -13.42 -15.21
C GLY A 123 -5.17 -12.00 -14.68
N VAL A 124 -4.28 -11.23 -15.28
CA VAL A 124 -4.30 -9.77 -15.09
C VAL A 124 -5.33 -9.23 -16.06
N TRP A 125 -6.45 -8.75 -15.55
CA TRP A 125 -7.51 -8.15 -16.36
C TRP A 125 -7.34 -6.64 -16.31
N TYR A 126 -7.10 -6.05 -17.45
CA TYR A 126 -6.92 -4.61 -17.55
C TYR A 126 -8.28 -3.91 -17.64
N GLY A 127 -8.48 -2.89 -16.80
CA GLY A 127 -9.59 -1.96 -16.96
C GLY A 127 -9.43 -1.13 -18.24
N ASN A 128 -10.53 -0.63 -18.77
CA ASN A 128 -10.47 0.45 -19.76
C ASN A 128 -10.31 1.80 -19.02
N SER A 129 -10.17 2.90 -19.75
CA SER A 129 -9.95 4.25 -19.20
C SER A 129 -11.00 4.73 -18.17
N HIS A 130 -12.11 3.99 -18.00
CA HIS A 130 -13.21 4.31 -17.09
C HIS A 130 -13.40 3.28 -15.96
N ARG A 131 -12.55 2.25 -15.87
CA ARG A 131 -12.61 1.20 -14.85
C ARG A 131 -11.26 1.06 -14.17
N PRO A 132 -11.23 0.74 -12.85
CA PRO A 132 -9.99 0.50 -12.14
C PRO A 132 -9.23 -0.67 -12.77
N ALA A 133 -7.91 -0.57 -12.81
CA ALA A 133 -7.07 -1.69 -13.20
C ALA A 133 -7.26 -2.83 -12.20
N ALA A 134 -7.38 -4.06 -12.70
CA ALA A 134 -7.66 -5.21 -11.86
C ALA A 134 -6.69 -6.35 -12.14
N ALA A 135 -6.21 -6.99 -11.09
CA ALA A 135 -5.45 -8.24 -11.18
C ALA A 135 -6.10 -9.32 -10.33
N THR A 136 -6.23 -10.51 -10.88
CA THR A 136 -6.80 -11.67 -10.18
C THR A 136 -5.79 -12.80 -10.15
N VAL A 137 -5.60 -13.39 -8.96
CA VAL A 137 -4.77 -14.58 -8.74
C VAL A 137 -5.64 -15.66 -8.10
N LEU A 138 -5.48 -16.90 -8.54
CA LEU A 138 -6.04 -18.07 -7.87
C LEU A 138 -4.97 -18.71 -6.99
N ARG A 139 -5.19 -18.74 -5.68
CA ARG A 139 -4.31 -19.35 -4.70
C ARG A 139 -5.12 -20.00 -3.60
N GLY A 140 -4.70 -21.16 -3.11
CA GLY A 140 -5.42 -21.88 -2.04
C GLY A 140 -6.87 -22.21 -2.38
N GLY A 141 -7.26 -22.23 -3.67
CA GLY A 141 -8.66 -22.38 -4.08
C GLY A 141 -9.49 -21.09 -4.00
N ALA A 142 -8.96 -19.99 -3.45
CA ALA A 142 -9.61 -18.69 -3.40
C ALA A 142 -9.18 -17.78 -4.55
N ARG A 143 -10.04 -16.82 -4.86
CA ARG A 143 -9.73 -15.72 -5.79
C ARG A 143 -9.24 -14.53 -5.00
N HIS A 144 -8.04 -14.05 -5.33
CA HIS A 144 -7.41 -12.86 -4.79
C HIS A 144 -7.52 -11.76 -5.84
N LEU A 145 -8.31 -10.73 -5.58
CA LEU A 145 -8.56 -9.60 -6.49
C LEU A 145 -7.93 -8.33 -5.96
N ARG A 146 -7.16 -7.65 -6.79
CA ARG A 146 -6.69 -6.30 -6.52
C ARG A 146 -7.32 -5.33 -7.51
N LEU A 147 -7.83 -4.22 -7.02
CA LEU A 147 -8.34 -3.10 -7.80
C LEU A 147 -7.51 -1.87 -7.49
N MET A 148 -6.96 -1.26 -8.54
CA MET A 148 -6.03 -0.14 -8.43
C MET A 148 -6.61 1.12 -9.06
N SER A 149 -6.29 2.28 -8.48
CA SER A 149 -6.65 3.60 -9.01
C SER A 149 -8.17 3.83 -9.10
N ILE A 150 -8.92 3.45 -8.07
CA ILE A 150 -10.35 3.72 -7.98
C ILE A 150 -10.54 5.20 -7.63
N THR A 151 -11.36 5.89 -8.41
CA THR A 151 -11.71 7.31 -8.21
C THR A 151 -13.21 7.49 -8.29
N PRO A 152 -13.76 8.58 -7.73
CA PRO A 152 -15.14 8.98 -8.01
C PRO A 152 -15.35 9.23 -9.51
N ARG A 153 -16.60 9.13 -9.96
CA ARG A 153 -16.97 9.48 -11.35
C ARG A 153 -16.65 10.93 -11.67
N THR A 154 -16.33 11.19 -12.92
CA THR A 154 -15.86 12.51 -13.37
C THR A 154 -16.95 13.56 -13.47
N ASP A 155 -18.21 13.16 -13.57
CA ASP A 155 -19.37 14.04 -13.67
C ASP A 155 -19.78 14.69 -12.34
N LEU A 156 -19.32 14.16 -11.21
CA LEU A 156 -19.55 14.71 -9.88
C LEU A 156 -18.70 15.95 -9.53
N ARG A 157 -17.77 16.34 -10.40
CA ARG A 157 -16.68 17.28 -10.09
C ARG A 157 -17.09 18.73 -9.83
N SER A 158 -18.32 19.16 -10.17
CA SER A 158 -18.67 20.59 -10.14
C SER A 158 -19.53 21.01 -8.95
N SER A 159 -20.12 20.07 -8.20
CA SER A 159 -21.04 20.37 -7.11
C SER A 159 -21.00 19.41 -5.92
N ALA A 160 -20.27 18.30 -6.03
CA ALA A 160 -20.20 17.29 -4.97
C ALA A 160 -19.13 17.66 -3.95
N ASP A 161 -19.44 17.52 -2.66
CA ASP A 161 -18.48 17.65 -1.59
C ASP A 161 -17.62 16.36 -1.42
N VAL A 162 -16.66 16.38 -0.50
CA VAL A 162 -15.77 15.25 -0.25
C VAL A 162 -16.55 14.02 0.25
N VAL A 163 -17.66 14.20 0.95
CA VAL A 163 -18.53 13.11 1.43
C VAL A 163 -19.12 12.36 0.24
N ASP A 164 -19.75 13.09 -0.69
CA ASP A 164 -20.38 12.51 -1.87
C ASP A 164 -19.34 11.84 -2.78
N MET A 165 -18.17 12.49 -2.99
CA MET A 165 -17.10 11.91 -3.78
C MET A 165 -16.52 10.64 -3.16
N THR A 166 -16.35 10.60 -1.84
CA THR A 166 -15.88 9.40 -1.13
C THR A 166 -16.91 8.28 -1.21
N TYR A 167 -18.19 8.61 -1.03
CA TYR A 167 -19.26 7.62 -1.15
C TYR A 167 -19.31 7.03 -2.57
N ASP A 168 -19.27 7.89 -3.61
CA ASP A 168 -19.25 7.40 -5.01
C ASP A 168 -18.02 6.55 -5.31
N MET A 169 -16.83 6.92 -4.82
CA MET A 169 -15.61 6.11 -4.96
C MET A 169 -15.80 4.70 -4.37
N LEU A 170 -16.41 4.60 -3.18
CA LEU A 170 -16.73 3.32 -2.55
C LEU A 170 -17.79 2.54 -3.37
N ALA A 171 -18.79 3.24 -3.92
CA ALA A 171 -19.79 2.62 -4.80
C ALA A 171 -19.16 2.09 -6.10
N GLN A 172 -18.23 2.84 -6.73
CA GLN A 172 -17.47 2.36 -7.88
C GLN A 172 -16.66 1.09 -7.56
N ALA A 173 -16.04 1.04 -6.37
CA ALA A 173 -15.38 -0.17 -5.89
C ALA A 173 -16.36 -1.34 -5.74
N GLY A 174 -17.54 -1.09 -5.16
CA GLY A 174 -18.62 -2.08 -5.02
C GLY A 174 -19.08 -2.66 -6.37
N HIS A 175 -19.30 -1.80 -7.35
CA HIS A 175 -19.64 -2.23 -8.72
C HIS A 175 -18.52 -3.09 -9.33
N ALA A 176 -17.26 -2.64 -9.22
CA ALA A 176 -16.12 -3.38 -9.76
C ALA A 176 -15.91 -4.74 -9.07
N LEU A 177 -16.24 -4.87 -7.79
CA LEU A 177 -16.26 -6.14 -7.05
C LEU A 177 -17.39 -7.05 -7.57
N THR A 178 -18.62 -6.52 -7.67
CA THR A 178 -19.81 -7.24 -8.11
C THR A 178 -19.66 -7.79 -9.53
N ASP A 179 -19.10 -7.00 -10.45
CA ASP A 179 -18.77 -7.44 -11.82
C ASP A 179 -17.85 -8.69 -11.84
N ARG A 180 -17.20 -8.98 -10.71
CA ARG A 180 -16.27 -10.12 -10.53
C ARG A 180 -16.78 -11.15 -9.53
N GLY A 181 -18.05 -11.07 -9.14
CA GLY A 181 -18.70 -12.00 -8.22
C GLY A 181 -18.14 -11.91 -6.79
N LEU A 182 -17.76 -10.73 -6.34
CA LEU A 182 -17.30 -10.39 -5.00
C LEU A 182 -18.14 -9.25 -4.43
N GLY A 183 -18.02 -8.99 -3.12
CA GLY A 183 -18.64 -7.87 -2.45
C GLY A 183 -17.69 -7.21 -1.45
N PHE A 184 -18.15 -6.16 -0.76
CA PHE A 184 -17.35 -5.50 0.28
C PHE A 184 -17.06 -6.41 1.47
N THR A 185 -17.88 -7.44 1.71
CA THR A 185 -17.61 -8.48 2.72
C THR A 185 -16.34 -9.29 2.43
N ASP A 186 -15.90 -9.33 1.16
CA ASP A 186 -14.67 -9.99 0.72
C ASP A 186 -13.45 -9.08 0.82
N VAL A 187 -13.63 -7.75 1.05
CA VAL A 187 -12.52 -6.80 1.11
C VAL A 187 -11.69 -7.06 2.36
N VAL A 188 -10.39 -7.20 2.15
CA VAL A 188 -9.37 -7.45 3.18
C VAL A 188 -8.64 -6.17 3.55
N ARG A 189 -8.34 -5.35 2.53
CA ARG A 189 -7.49 -4.18 2.68
C ARG A 189 -7.92 -3.05 1.75
N THR A 190 -7.85 -1.80 2.24
CA THR A 190 -7.99 -0.57 1.45
C THR A 190 -6.81 0.37 1.70
N TRP A 191 -6.39 1.10 0.65
CA TRP A 191 -5.45 2.23 0.69
C TRP A 191 -6.19 3.44 0.16
N ILE A 192 -6.40 4.44 1.01
CA ILE A 192 -7.17 5.64 0.67
C ILE A 192 -6.23 6.83 0.65
N TYR A 193 -6.24 7.56 -0.45
CA TYR A 193 -5.43 8.76 -0.67
C TYR A 193 -6.36 9.96 -0.67
N VAL A 194 -6.04 10.95 0.16
CA VAL A 194 -6.89 12.12 0.37
C VAL A 194 -6.05 13.38 0.20
N ARG A 195 -6.52 14.33 -0.59
CA ARG A 195 -5.92 15.67 -0.67
C ARG A 195 -6.38 16.49 0.52
N ASP A 196 -5.47 17.24 1.13
CA ASP A 196 -5.74 18.06 2.31
C ASP A 196 -6.40 17.21 3.42
N ILE A 197 -5.69 16.16 3.82
CA ILE A 197 -6.23 15.14 4.71
C ILE A 197 -6.62 15.72 6.07
N GLU A 198 -5.88 16.69 6.59
CA GLU A 198 -6.17 17.32 7.89
C GLU A 198 -7.58 17.95 7.87
N HIS A 199 -7.97 18.55 6.74
CA HIS A 199 -9.31 19.12 6.55
C HIS A 199 -10.35 18.05 6.17
N ASN A 200 -10.00 17.10 5.31
CA ASN A 200 -10.96 16.22 4.64
C ASN A 200 -11.18 14.87 5.34
N TYR A 201 -10.35 14.47 6.30
CA TYR A 201 -10.42 13.15 6.94
C TYR A 201 -11.77 12.87 7.61
N GLY A 202 -12.35 13.88 8.27
CA GLY A 202 -13.67 13.76 8.90
C GLY A 202 -14.78 13.45 7.88
N PHE A 203 -14.76 14.09 6.72
CA PHE A 203 -15.71 13.87 5.64
C PHE A 203 -15.54 12.49 5.00
N VAL A 204 -14.30 12.04 4.81
CA VAL A 204 -14.01 10.68 4.33
C VAL A 204 -14.54 9.63 5.31
N ASN A 205 -14.36 9.81 6.63
CA ASN A 205 -14.90 8.90 7.63
C ASN A 205 -16.42 8.88 7.65
N GLN A 206 -17.07 10.04 7.52
CA GLN A 206 -18.54 10.13 7.45
C GLN A 206 -19.08 9.29 6.29
N ALA A 207 -18.53 9.44 5.10
CA ALA A 207 -18.95 8.69 3.93
C ALA A 207 -18.68 7.19 4.07
N ARG A 208 -17.47 6.82 4.57
CA ARG A 208 -17.05 5.43 4.75
C ARG A 208 -17.92 4.72 5.79
N ASN A 209 -18.14 5.33 6.94
CA ASN A 209 -18.97 4.76 8.00
C ASN A 209 -20.39 4.50 7.47
N ARG A 210 -21.02 5.51 6.84
CA ARG A 210 -22.34 5.37 6.22
C ARG A 210 -22.35 4.23 5.19
N PHE A 211 -21.39 4.20 4.27
CA PHE A 211 -21.34 3.17 3.24
C PHE A 211 -21.19 1.76 3.84
N PHE A 212 -20.32 1.57 4.84
CA PHE A 212 -20.12 0.27 5.48
C PHE A 212 -21.32 -0.19 6.30
N GLU A 213 -22.06 0.73 6.93
CA GLU A 213 -23.33 0.45 7.59
C GLU A 213 -24.40 -0.02 6.59
N GLU A 214 -24.54 0.67 5.45
CA GLU A 214 -25.47 0.31 4.37
C GLU A 214 -25.10 -1.05 3.74
N GLN A 215 -23.81 -1.40 3.67
CA GLN A 215 -23.33 -2.72 3.21
C GLN A 215 -23.40 -3.79 4.31
N HIS A 216 -23.87 -3.48 5.52
CA HIS A 216 -23.97 -4.39 6.67
C HIS A 216 -22.66 -5.12 6.98
N LEU A 217 -21.51 -4.41 6.90
CA LEU A 217 -20.21 -5.01 7.14
C LEU A 217 -20.01 -5.36 8.61
N VAL A 218 -19.98 -6.64 8.92
CA VAL A 218 -19.63 -7.16 10.26
C VAL A 218 -18.10 -7.15 10.46
N ARG A 219 -17.36 -7.55 9.43
CA ARG A 219 -15.89 -7.52 9.42
C ARG A 219 -15.42 -6.30 8.64
N LEU A 220 -14.77 -5.37 9.32
CA LEU A 220 -14.15 -4.22 8.68
C LEU A 220 -12.81 -4.62 8.06
N PRO A 221 -12.44 -4.05 6.90
CA PRO A 221 -11.12 -4.26 6.30
C PRO A 221 -10.02 -3.54 7.09
N ALA A 222 -8.79 -4.01 6.96
CA ALA A 222 -7.64 -3.19 7.30
C ALA A 222 -7.57 -1.98 6.35
N SER A 223 -7.09 -0.82 6.82
CA SER A 223 -7.08 0.41 6.02
C SER A 223 -5.92 1.33 6.40
N THR A 224 -5.37 2.01 5.41
CA THR A 224 -4.51 3.19 5.57
C THR A 224 -5.16 4.35 4.85
N CYS A 225 -5.18 5.52 5.48
CA CYS A 225 -5.74 6.74 4.92
C CYS A 225 -4.75 7.88 5.17
N VAL A 226 -4.10 8.35 4.12
CA VAL A 226 -2.99 9.32 4.19
C VAL A 226 -3.13 10.40 3.14
N GLU A 227 -2.42 11.52 3.34
CA GLU A 227 -2.29 12.55 2.31
C GLU A 227 -1.76 11.93 1.02
N GLY A 228 -2.40 12.27 -0.09
CA GLY A 228 -1.96 11.83 -1.41
C GLY A 228 -2.99 12.12 -2.49
N ALA A 229 -2.51 12.09 -3.72
CA ALA A 229 -3.38 12.23 -4.89
C ALA A 229 -2.90 11.32 -6.00
N LEU A 230 -3.82 10.64 -6.68
CA LEU A 230 -3.47 9.93 -7.90
C LEU A 230 -3.03 10.93 -8.97
N SER A 231 -1.90 10.64 -9.60
CA SER A 231 -1.38 11.43 -10.69
C SER A 231 -2.40 11.47 -11.86
N GLY A 232 -2.73 12.67 -12.30
CA GLY A 232 -3.70 12.90 -13.37
C GLY A 232 -5.18 12.85 -12.92
N ALA A 233 -5.48 12.51 -11.66
CA ALA A 233 -6.83 12.61 -11.13
C ALA A 233 -7.07 14.00 -10.50
N ALA A 234 -8.21 14.62 -10.84
CA ALA A 234 -8.64 15.87 -10.19
C ALA A 234 -9.39 15.64 -8.88
N ALA A 235 -9.90 14.42 -8.66
CA ALA A 235 -10.65 14.07 -7.46
C ALA A 235 -9.82 14.24 -6.18
N PRO A 236 -10.43 14.70 -5.07
CA PRO A 236 -9.75 14.85 -3.79
C PRO A 236 -9.50 13.52 -3.08
N VAL A 237 -10.15 12.44 -3.53
CA VAL A 237 -10.04 11.11 -2.95
C VAL A 237 -9.79 10.07 -4.02
N ALA A 238 -9.01 9.04 -3.67
CA ALA A 238 -8.80 7.86 -4.49
C ALA A 238 -8.51 6.65 -3.60
N MET A 239 -8.65 5.44 -4.14
CA MET A 239 -8.49 4.21 -3.37
C MET A 239 -7.91 3.09 -4.22
N ASP A 240 -7.10 2.26 -3.58
CA ASP A 240 -6.78 0.90 -4.02
C ASP A 240 -7.40 -0.10 -3.04
N LEU A 241 -7.75 -1.29 -3.50
CA LEU A 241 -8.26 -2.32 -2.61
C LEU A 241 -7.77 -3.73 -2.95
N TYR A 242 -7.84 -4.59 -1.96
CA TYR A 242 -7.61 -6.02 -2.07
C TYR A 242 -8.77 -6.80 -1.45
N ALA A 243 -9.31 -7.74 -2.21
CA ALA A 243 -10.40 -8.60 -1.80
C ALA A 243 -10.05 -10.08 -2.03
N VAL A 244 -10.59 -10.96 -1.17
CA VAL A 244 -10.38 -12.41 -1.24
C VAL A 244 -11.73 -13.11 -1.13
N SER A 245 -12.10 -13.93 -2.13
CA SER A 245 -13.28 -14.77 -2.04
C SER A 245 -13.01 -15.88 -1.02
N ALA A 246 -13.58 -15.74 0.20
CA ALA A 246 -13.50 -16.82 1.20
C ALA A 246 -14.14 -18.10 0.65
N LYS A 247 -13.48 -19.24 0.89
CA LYS A 247 -13.97 -20.60 0.61
C LYS A 247 -13.66 -21.48 1.81
N ALA A 248 -14.10 -22.75 1.78
CA ALA A 248 -13.99 -23.66 2.91
C ALA A 248 -12.61 -23.72 3.58
N ASP A 249 -11.52 -23.58 2.80
CA ASP A 249 -10.15 -23.69 3.28
C ASP A 249 -9.41 -22.33 3.38
N VAL A 250 -10.11 -21.21 3.14
CA VAL A 250 -9.53 -19.87 3.19
C VAL A 250 -10.36 -18.98 4.09
N GLY A 251 -9.80 -18.64 5.25
CA GLY A 251 -10.40 -17.74 6.22
C GLY A 251 -9.84 -16.32 6.12
N VAL A 252 -10.71 -15.32 6.30
CA VAL A 252 -10.31 -13.91 6.47
C VAL A 252 -10.88 -13.40 7.78
N GLN A 253 -10.02 -12.87 8.64
CA GLN A 253 -10.42 -12.36 9.96
C GLN A 253 -9.74 -11.03 10.27
N ALA A 254 -10.44 -10.15 10.97
CA ALA A 254 -9.84 -8.97 11.56
C ALA A 254 -9.02 -9.40 12.80
N ILE A 255 -7.86 -8.76 13.01
CA ILE A 255 -7.08 -9.01 14.23
C ILE A 255 -7.55 -8.08 15.36
N ALA A 256 -7.43 -8.57 16.59
CA ALA A 256 -7.69 -7.77 17.78
C ALA A 256 -6.70 -6.58 17.85
N PRO A 257 -7.12 -5.44 18.44
CA PRO A 257 -6.19 -4.33 18.66
C PRO A 257 -5.05 -4.80 19.55
N GLY A 258 -3.86 -4.35 19.27
CA GLY A 258 -2.69 -4.62 20.09
C GLY A 258 -2.70 -3.77 21.37
N PRO A 259 -1.62 -3.05 21.65
CA PRO A 259 -1.53 -2.14 22.78
C PRO A 259 -2.25 -0.78 22.54
N MET A 260 -2.92 -0.61 21.40
CA MET A 260 -3.56 0.63 20.97
C MET A 260 -5.10 0.55 20.99
N ALA A 261 -5.77 1.69 20.97
CA ALA A 261 -7.23 1.77 20.88
C ALA A 261 -7.77 1.21 19.56
N GLU A 262 -8.98 0.67 19.56
CA GLU A 262 -9.73 0.34 18.35
C GLU A 262 -10.04 1.61 17.53
N ALA A 263 -10.01 1.49 16.19
CA ALA A 263 -10.30 2.62 15.33
C ALA A 263 -11.74 3.15 15.49
N SER A 264 -12.67 2.28 15.77
CA SER A 264 -14.07 2.63 16.03
C SER A 264 -14.26 3.51 17.26
N SER A 265 -13.36 3.44 18.26
CA SER A 265 -13.44 4.25 19.47
C SER A 265 -13.26 5.77 19.21
N TYR A 266 -12.68 6.13 18.07
CA TYR A 266 -12.52 7.52 17.62
C TYR A 266 -13.18 7.79 16.25
N GLY A 267 -14.22 7.02 15.90
CA GLY A 267 -15.11 7.28 14.77
C GLY A 267 -14.61 6.81 13.40
N SER A 268 -13.61 5.92 13.34
CA SER A 268 -13.07 5.42 12.08
C SER A 268 -13.42 3.95 11.85
N ALA A 269 -14.09 3.62 10.73
CA ALA A 269 -14.51 2.26 10.41
C ALA A 269 -13.40 1.49 9.67
N PHE A 270 -12.44 0.91 10.42
CA PHE A 270 -11.46 -0.04 9.89
C PHE A 270 -10.93 -0.94 11.02
N ALA A 271 -10.43 -2.12 10.66
CA ALA A 271 -9.72 -3.01 11.59
C ALA A 271 -8.23 -2.66 11.66
N ARG A 272 -7.57 -2.91 12.80
CA ARG A 272 -6.13 -2.68 12.94
C ARG A 272 -5.28 -3.56 12.02
N GLY A 273 -5.84 -4.67 11.58
CA GLY A 273 -5.26 -5.53 10.56
C GLY A 273 -6.24 -6.60 10.13
N SER A 274 -5.94 -7.22 9.00
CA SER A 274 -6.70 -8.33 8.43
C SER A 274 -5.75 -9.49 8.14
N GLN A 275 -6.07 -10.66 8.68
CA GLN A 275 -5.33 -11.89 8.45
C GLN A 275 -6.08 -12.79 7.47
N ILE A 276 -5.36 -13.30 6.47
CA ILE A 276 -5.81 -14.36 5.57
C ILE A 276 -5.10 -15.64 5.99
N VAL A 277 -5.88 -16.69 6.28
CA VAL A 277 -5.37 -18.03 6.63
C VAL A 277 -5.71 -18.96 5.47
N GLU A 278 -4.68 -19.55 4.88
CA GLU A 278 -4.75 -20.50 3.77
C GLU A 278 -3.98 -21.77 4.16
N PRO A 279 -4.21 -22.91 3.51
CA PRO A 279 -3.38 -24.11 3.74
C PRO A 279 -1.88 -23.77 3.54
N GLY A 280 -1.08 -24.04 4.57
CA GLY A 280 0.37 -23.78 4.55
C GLY A 280 0.78 -22.29 4.58
N ARG A 281 -0.16 -21.34 4.78
CA ARG A 281 0.18 -19.91 4.73
C ARG A 281 -0.72 -19.04 5.59
N LYS A 282 -0.12 -18.05 6.21
CA LYS A 282 -0.81 -16.90 6.80
C LYS A 282 -0.29 -15.62 6.17
N THR A 283 -1.19 -14.72 5.79
CA THR A 283 -0.83 -13.37 5.31
C THR A 283 -1.54 -12.35 6.18
N LEU A 284 -0.81 -11.39 6.72
CA LEU A 284 -1.32 -10.34 7.58
C LEU A 284 -1.08 -8.98 6.93
N TYR A 285 -2.15 -8.20 6.80
CA TYR A 285 -2.09 -6.78 6.43
C TYR A 285 -2.38 -5.95 7.66
N ILE A 286 -1.40 -5.19 8.14
CA ILE A 286 -1.57 -4.22 9.23
C ILE A 286 -1.91 -2.86 8.63
N SER A 287 -2.94 -2.23 9.17
CA SER A 287 -3.39 -0.88 8.84
C SER A 287 -2.32 0.15 9.17
N GLY A 288 -2.48 1.35 8.64
CA GLY A 288 -1.71 2.51 9.08
C GLY A 288 -1.66 2.55 10.61
N THR A 289 -0.46 2.49 11.15
CA THR A 289 -0.15 2.40 12.57
C THR A 289 0.76 3.56 12.94
N ALA A 290 0.32 4.40 13.87
CA ALA A 290 1.04 5.57 14.35
C ALA A 290 1.27 5.48 15.88
N SER A 291 1.80 6.56 16.44
CA SER A 291 2.03 6.70 17.88
C SER A 291 0.71 7.00 18.61
N ILE A 292 0.03 5.96 19.08
CA ILE A 292 -1.24 6.05 19.79
C ILE A 292 -1.28 5.03 20.93
N ASP A 293 -1.85 5.42 22.07
CA ASP A 293 -2.03 4.54 23.23
C ASP A 293 -3.37 3.77 23.21
N ALA A 294 -3.61 2.98 24.26
CA ALA A 294 -4.83 2.21 24.43
C ALA A 294 -6.08 3.07 24.67
N GLN A 295 -5.94 4.34 25.01
CA GLN A 295 -7.02 5.32 25.20
C GLN A 295 -7.32 6.12 23.94
N GLY A 296 -6.48 5.96 22.89
CA GLY A 296 -6.61 6.69 21.64
C GLY A 296 -5.93 8.07 21.63
N ALA A 297 -5.10 8.37 22.64
CA ALA A 297 -4.33 9.59 22.70
C ALA A 297 -3.01 9.47 21.93
N VAL A 298 -2.56 10.58 21.33
CA VAL A 298 -1.25 10.62 20.65
C VAL A 298 -0.14 10.64 21.70
N VAL A 299 0.81 9.72 21.54
CA VAL A 299 1.97 9.59 22.44
C VAL A 299 3.15 10.41 21.87
N ALA A 300 3.96 11.01 22.74
CA ALA A 300 5.18 11.75 22.37
C ALA A 300 4.94 12.88 21.35
N VAL A 301 3.92 13.71 21.57
CA VAL A 301 3.60 14.85 20.70
C VAL A 301 4.82 15.74 20.51
N GLY A 302 5.16 16.04 19.24
CA GLY A 302 6.31 16.86 18.87
C GLY A 302 7.69 16.18 18.95
N ASP A 303 7.76 14.93 19.42
CA ASP A 303 9.00 14.14 19.48
C ASP A 303 8.98 12.99 18.48
N ILE A 304 9.66 13.16 17.35
CA ILE A 304 9.70 12.15 16.28
C ILE A 304 10.29 10.82 16.78
N ARG A 305 11.32 10.83 17.62
CA ARG A 305 11.94 9.58 18.09
C ARG A 305 11.04 8.83 19.05
N GLY A 306 10.37 9.57 19.94
CA GLY A 306 9.34 9.00 20.81
C GLY A 306 8.19 8.41 20.01
N GLN A 307 7.72 9.10 18.96
CA GLN A 307 6.65 8.60 18.11
C GLN A 307 7.08 7.38 17.29
N LEU A 308 8.28 7.36 16.72
CA LEU A 308 8.80 6.19 16.01
C LEU A 308 8.90 4.97 16.92
N ASN A 309 9.41 5.11 18.13
CA ASN A 309 9.47 4.00 19.09
C ASN A 309 8.07 3.47 19.41
N CYS A 310 7.13 4.33 19.77
CA CYS A 310 5.74 3.92 20.06
C CYS A 310 5.07 3.28 18.83
N MET A 311 5.30 3.80 17.64
CA MET A 311 4.78 3.24 16.38
C MET A 311 5.29 1.81 16.15
N PHE A 312 6.60 1.55 16.35
CA PHE A 312 7.16 0.19 16.21
C PHE A 312 6.72 -0.73 17.34
N ASP A 313 6.58 -0.26 18.57
CA ASP A 313 6.02 -1.06 19.69
C ASP A 313 4.57 -1.48 19.38
N ASN A 314 3.77 -0.56 18.85
CA ASN A 314 2.41 -0.83 18.39
C ASN A 314 2.39 -1.87 17.26
N LEU A 315 3.27 -1.72 16.27
CA LEU A 315 3.41 -2.65 15.16
C LEU A 315 3.80 -4.05 15.66
N ASN A 316 4.80 -4.16 16.53
CA ASN A 316 5.23 -5.42 17.14
C ASN A 316 4.09 -6.07 17.93
N GLY A 317 3.33 -5.27 18.68
CA GLY A 317 2.16 -5.76 19.42
C GLY A 317 1.07 -6.33 18.49
N LEU A 318 0.84 -5.73 17.32
CA LEU A 318 -0.12 -6.24 16.33
C LEU A 318 0.38 -7.53 15.66
N LEU A 319 1.65 -7.60 15.27
CA LEU A 319 2.28 -8.79 14.69
C LEU A 319 2.18 -9.97 15.66
N ALA A 320 2.52 -9.76 16.93
CA ALA A 320 2.50 -10.78 17.97
C ALA A 320 1.09 -11.38 18.20
N LYS A 321 -0.01 -10.65 17.93
CA LYS A 321 -1.38 -11.18 18.01
C LYS A 321 -1.64 -12.34 17.06
N THR A 322 -0.86 -12.47 16.01
CA THR A 322 -0.99 -13.55 15.01
C THR A 322 0.17 -14.54 15.05
N GLY A 323 1.08 -14.39 16.03
CA GLY A 323 2.30 -15.20 16.17
C GLY A 323 3.35 -14.86 15.12
N MET A 324 3.32 -13.62 14.59
CA MET A 324 4.30 -13.09 13.66
C MET A 324 5.20 -12.04 14.34
N ASP A 325 6.32 -11.74 13.70
CA ASP A 325 7.24 -10.68 14.09
C ASP A 325 7.75 -9.88 12.86
N LEU A 326 8.68 -8.94 13.07
CA LEU A 326 9.22 -8.10 11.98
C LEU A 326 10.03 -8.90 10.94
N ALA A 327 10.52 -10.11 11.24
CA ALA A 327 11.19 -10.96 10.26
C ALA A 327 10.21 -11.54 9.23
N ASP A 328 8.92 -11.65 9.56
CA ASP A 328 7.85 -12.09 8.66
C ASP A 328 7.38 -10.95 7.71
N VAL A 329 7.80 -9.69 7.94
CA VAL A 329 7.39 -8.57 7.10
C VAL A 329 8.04 -8.68 5.72
N VAL A 330 7.20 -8.70 4.69
CA VAL A 330 7.62 -8.83 3.28
C VAL A 330 7.52 -7.53 2.51
N SER A 331 6.75 -6.57 3.02
CA SER A 331 6.59 -5.24 2.42
C SER A 331 6.10 -4.25 3.46
N ALA A 332 6.61 -3.01 3.41
CA ALA A 332 6.20 -1.91 4.27
C ALA A 332 6.11 -0.60 3.48
N THR A 333 5.22 0.29 3.93
CA THR A 333 5.24 1.70 3.53
C THR A 333 5.23 2.55 4.79
N ALA A 334 6.21 3.45 4.93
CA ALA A 334 6.29 4.40 6.02
C ALA A 334 6.00 5.81 5.49
N TYR A 335 5.16 6.52 6.22
CA TYR A 335 4.75 7.89 5.95
C TYR A 335 5.37 8.78 7.02
N LEU A 336 6.15 9.76 6.60
CA LEU A 336 6.78 10.74 7.47
C LEU A 336 6.22 12.11 7.15
N LYS A 337 5.88 12.88 8.17
CA LYS A 337 5.37 14.24 7.96
C LYS A 337 6.41 15.17 7.32
N GLN A 338 7.71 14.88 7.52
CA GLN A 338 8.82 15.65 6.97
C GLN A 338 9.97 14.72 6.53
N SER A 339 10.67 15.10 5.46
CA SER A 339 11.81 14.33 4.92
C SER A 339 12.99 14.24 5.91
N GLU A 340 13.15 15.24 6.78
CA GLU A 340 14.20 15.30 7.80
C GLU A 340 14.14 14.13 8.78
N TYR A 341 12.97 13.53 8.98
CA TYR A 341 12.75 12.37 9.85
C TYR A 341 13.24 11.04 9.24
N PHE A 342 13.69 11.04 7.99
CA PHE A 342 14.10 9.83 7.29
C PHE A 342 15.24 9.08 8.02
N ARG A 343 16.24 9.79 8.53
CA ARG A 343 17.35 9.15 9.28
C ARG A 343 16.91 8.60 10.62
N ASP A 344 16.05 9.30 11.33
CA ASP A 344 15.48 8.83 12.61
C ASP A 344 14.63 7.58 12.36
N PHE A 345 13.85 7.53 11.27
CA PHE A 345 13.09 6.34 10.86
C PHE A 345 14.02 5.14 10.62
N LEU A 346 15.09 5.29 9.85
CA LEU A 346 16.02 4.19 9.58
C LEU A 346 16.68 3.65 10.85
N GLN A 347 17.03 4.54 11.78
CA GLN A 347 17.60 4.16 13.08
C GLN A 347 16.59 3.38 13.93
N ALA A 348 15.35 3.87 14.04
CA ALA A 348 14.29 3.20 14.79
C ALA A 348 13.91 1.85 14.16
N ALA A 349 13.76 1.78 12.84
CA ALA A 349 13.49 0.55 12.11
C ALA A 349 14.53 -0.53 12.40
N SER A 350 15.81 -0.18 12.32
CA SER A 350 16.92 -1.08 12.64
C SER A 350 16.92 -1.50 14.12
N ALA A 351 16.70 -0.56 15.04
CA ALA A 351 16.70 -0.83 16.47
C ALA A 351 15.56 -1.78 16.89
N HIS A 352 14.41 -1.71 16.21
CA HIS A 352 13.27 -2.59 16.46
C HIS A 352 13.33 -3.91 15.67
N GLY A 353 14.32 -4.09 14.78
CA GLY A 353 14.55 -5.34 14.06
C GLY A 353 13.91 -5.43 12.68
N LEU A 354 13.39 -4.33 12.11
CA LEU A 354 12.98 -4.32 10.71
C LEU A 354 14.24 -4.38 9.82
N SER A 355 14.34 -5.44 9.03
CA SER A 355 15.53 -5.65 8.17
C SER A 355 15.65 -4.54 7.11
N ALA A 356 16.88 -4.06 6.89
CA ALA A 356 17.19 -3.13 5.81
C ALA A 356 16.90 -3.70 4.42
N GLU A 357 16.85 -5.04 4.29
CA GLU A 357 16.49 -5.74 3.06
C GLU A 357 14.97 -5.88 2.84
N THR A 358 14.16 -5.54 3.85
CA THR A 358 12.70 -5.55 3.68
C THR A 358 12.29 -4.48 2.67
N PRO A 359 11.53 -4.83 1.61
CA PRO A 359 10.99 -3.86 0.64
C PRO A 359 10.15 -2.79 1.35
N THR A 360 10.76 -1.64 1.63
CA THR A 360 10.15 -0.55 2.40
C THR A 360 10.20 0.73 1.59
N ALA A 361 9.04 1.25 1.19
CA ALA A 361 8.92 2.60 0.68
C ALA A 361 8.82 3.58 1.86
N VAL A 362 9.58 4.66 1.84
CA VAL A 362 9.50 5.75 2.83
C VAL A 362 9.17 7.03 2.10
N VAL A 363 8.02 7.60 2.38
CA VAL A 363 7.48 8.76 1.67
C VAL A 363 7.09 9.88 2.63
N VAL A 364 7.03 11.09 2.11
CA VAL A 364 6.53 12.26 2.85
C VAL A 364 5.04 12.39 2.59
N ALA A 365 4.25 12.40 3.65
CA ALA A 365 2.80 12.59 3.59
C ALA A 365 2.27 13.11 4.93
N ASP A 366 1.26 13.97 4.88
CA ASP A 366 0.48 14.31 6.06
C ASP A 366 -0.37 13.10 6.48
N ILE A 367 -0.62 13.01 7.78
CA ILE A 367 -1.31 11.92 8.43
C ILE A 367 -2.62 12.46 8.99
N CYS A 368 -3.59 11.61 9.21
CA CYS A 368 -4.96 12.00 9.54
C CYS A 368 -5.12 12.75 10.89
N ARG A 369 -4.09 12.83 11.74
CA ARG A 369 -4.04 13.71 12.90
C ARG A 369 -2.80 14.60 12.81
N PRO A 370 -2.95 15.92 12.98
CA PRO A 370 -1.84 16.88 12.83
C PRO A 370 -0.63 16.61 13.75
N GLU A 371 -0.87 16.00 14.92
CA GLU A 371 0.17 15.70 15.93
C GLU A 371 1.01 14.46 15.56
N TRP A 372 0.55 13.61 14.62
CA TRP A 372 1.33 12.47 14.17
C TRP A 372 2.41 12.89 13.19
N LEU A 373 3.63 12.48 13.48
CA LEU A 373 4.83 12.77 12.69
C LEU A 373 5.24 11.58 11.81
N CYS A 374 4.72 10.39 12.11
CA CYS A 374 5.00 9.15 11.37
C CYS A 374 3.87 8.14 11.48
N GLU A 375 3.74 7.33 10.44
CA GLU A 375 2.83 6.19 10.35
C GLU A 375 3.50 5.09 9.53
N ILE A 376 3.20 3.81 9.80
CA ILE A 376 3.68 2.68 9.01
C ILE A 376 2.55 1.68 8.75
N GLU A 377 2.55 1.07 7.57
CA GLU A 377 1.75 -0.10 7.23
C GLU A 377 2.65 -1.23 6.78
N VAL A 378 2.24 -2.48 7.00
CA VAL A 378 3.02 -3.64 6.59
C VAL A 378 2.15 -4.77 6.05
N CYS A 379 2.77 -5.58 5.18
CA CYS A 379 2.33 -6.92 4.84
C CYS A 379 3.33 -7.91 5.42
N ALA A 380 2.86 -8.87 6.21
CA ALA A 380 3.67 -9.97 6.74
C ALA A 380 3.14 -11.30 6.22
N VAL A 381 4.05 -12.25 5.97
CA VAL A 381 3.73 -13.58 5.43
C VAL A 381 4.52 -14.63 6.17
N GLN A 382 3.80 -15.63 6.68
CA GLN A 382 4.37 -16.82 7.29
C GLN A 382 3.92 -18.05 6.49
N THR A 383 4.88 -18.86 6.06
CA THR A 383 4.60 -20.14 5.39
C THR A 383 4.93 -21.29 6.33
N THR A 384 4.04 -22.28 6.40
CA THR A 384 4.34 -23.56 7.05
C THR A 384 4.58 -24.58 5.96
N PRO A 385 5.57 -25.47 6.11
CA PRO A 385 5.75 -26.57 5.15
C PRO A 385 4.44 -27.34 5.01
N GLU A 386 4.07 -27.72 3.79
CA GLU A 386 2.99 -28.67 3.57
C GLU A 386 3.39 -29.98 4.24
N ALA A 387 2.49 -30.51 5.09
CA ALA A 387 2.70 -31.75 5.82
C ALA A 387 2.64 -32.96 4.89
#